data_c136abca29e73838c77ac3c81ba259f3
#
_entry.id   c136abca29e73838c77ac3c81ba259f3
#
_cell.length_a   1.000
_cell.length_b   1.000
_cell.length_c   1.000
_cell.angle_alpha   90.00
_cell.angle_beta   90.00
_cell.angle_gamma   90.00
#
_symmetry.space_group_name_H-M   'P 1'
#
loop_
_entity.id
_entity.type
_entity.pdbx_description
1 polymer ?
#
loop_
_entity_poly.entity_id
_entity_poly.type
_entity_poly.pdbx_seq_one_letter_code
_entity_poly.pdbx_strand_id
1 'polypeptide(L)'
;MTDRNPAGRLLAAVVLVLGFLPALAATAAPTSPPCPGPVAALPPAMPAAFDVAALSENEVRLTFIGHATFLIESPHGVRIATDYNDAVALPILPDIVTMNHAHPTHYSNHPDPGIKVVLRGWNDDGSPAVRDVAYGDVRVRNVPTNIRDGAGGTERYGNSVFIFAVASLCIVHLGHLHHTLTPEQLAAIGPVDVVMAPADGIYTLDLAGMIEVLQSLKARLMLPMHFFGAFGLQQFLSLARAHWPVEINPTPSVVIARERLPPSPTVLVLPGP
;
A
#
# COMPACT_ATOMS: atom_id res chain seq x y z
N MET A 1 43.95 6.89 92.40
CA MET A 1 43.12 5.70 92.47
C MET A 1 42.41 5.64 91.11
N THR A 2 43.06 5.05 90.22
CA THR A 2 42.83 3.77 89.53
C THR A 2 41.39 3.57 89.09
N ASP A 3 41.08 3.64 87.89
CA ASP A 3 40.81 2.37 87.21
C ASP A 3 40.78 2.43 85.70
N ARG A 4 41.08 1.33 85.10
CA ARG A 4 41.44 1.05 83.73
C ARG A 4 40.24 0.89 82.84
N ASN A 5 40.31 1.41 81.66
CA ASN A 5 39.42 1.14 80.57
C ASN A 5 40.11 0.23 79.51
N PRO A 6 39.55 -0.91 79.14
CA PRO A 6 40.04 -1.71 78.00
C PRO A 6 39.25 -1.39 76.80
N ALA A 7 40.00 -1.08 75.74
CA ALA A 7 39.52 -0.85 74.36
C ALA A 7 38.93 -2.11 73.74
N GLY A 8 37.69 -2.02 73.38
CA GLY A 8 37.03 -2.96 72.49
C GLY A 8 37.19 -2.51 71.00
N ARG A 9 37.96 -3.25 70.24
CA ARG A 9 38.06 -3.06 68.77
C ARG A 9 36.84 -3.71 68.11
N LEU A 10 35.93 -2.91 67.62
CA LEU A 10 34.92 -3.37 66.63
C LEU A 10 35.54 -3.47 65.23
N LEU A 11 35.67 -4.66 64.78
CA LEU A 11 35.92 -4.94 63.32
C LEU A 11 34.62 -4.72 62.55
N ALA A 12 34.55 -3.65 61.76
CA ALA A 12 33.48 -3.44 60.79
C ALA A 12 33.77 -4.31 59.55
N ALA A 13 32.99 -5.35 59.39
CA ALA A 13 32.98 -6.13 58.18
C ALA A 13 32.21 -5.36 57.09
N VAL A 14 32.94 -4.88 56.08
CA VAL A 14 32.35 -4.29 54.85
C VAL A 14 31.84 -5.43 53.99
N VAL A 15 30.54 -5.64 53.96
CA VAL A 15 29.89 -6.54 53.03
C VAL A 15 29.71 -5.80 51.71
N LEU A 16 30.55 -6.16 50.71
CA LEU A 16 30.41 -5.67 49.35
C LEU A 16 29.23 -6.40 48.67
N VAL A 17 28.06 -5.77 48.64
CA VAL A 17 26.91 -6.27 47.87
C VAL A 17 27.14 -5.91 46.38
N LEU A 18 27.62 -6.87 45.59
CA LEU A 18 27.62 -6.81 44.13
C LEU A 18 26.19 -6.88 43.65
N GLY A 19 25.60 -5.71 43.39
CA GLY A 19 24.29 -5.63 42.73
C GLY A 19 24.37 -6.14 41.30
N PHE A 20 23.81 -7.33 41.05
CA PHE A 20 23.50 -7.78 39.70
C PHE A 20 22.36 -6.91 39.14
N LEU A 21 22.68 -5.95 38.29
CA LEU A 21 21.69 -5.29 37.43
C LEU A 21 21.27 -6.29 36.35
N PRO A 22 19.99 -6.67 36.26
CA PRO A 22 19.52 -7.44 35.15
C PRO A 22 19.64 -6.57 33.88
N ALA A 23 20.40 -7.04 32.90
CA ALA A 23 20.41 -6.48 31.55
C ALA A 23 18.97 -6.57 31.00
N LEU A 24 18.31 -5.42 30.85
CA LEU A 24 17.07 -5.34 30.07
C LEU A 24 17.40 -5.78 28.65
N ALA A 25 17.01 -7.00 28.30
CA ALA A 25 17.01 -7.43 26.93
C ALA A 25 16.06 -6.50 26.16
N ALA A 26 16.63 -5.68 25.26
CA ALA A 26 15.85 -4.91 24.33
C ALA A 26 15.06 -5.90 23.48
N THR A 27 13.76 -6.01 23.72
CA THR A 27 12.87 -6.73 22.84
C THR A 27 12.91 -6.02 21.51
N ALA A 28 13.48 -6.67 20.50
CA ALA A 28 13.44 -6.20 19.12
C ALA A 28 11.96 -5.93 18.79
N ALA A 29 11.66 -4.72 18.29
CA ALA A 29 10.33 -4.40 17.80
C ALA A 29 9.93 -5.48 16.79
N PRO A 30 8.67 -5.94 16.82
CA PRO A 30 8.21 -6.94 15.88
C PRO A 30 8.42 -6.40 14.46
N THR A 31 9.33 -6.99 13.71
CA THR A 31 9.47 -6.72 12.28
C THR A 31 8.15 -7.08 11.65
N SER A 32 7.48 -6.10 11.01
CA SER A 32 6.25 -6.36 10.26
C SER A 32 6.48 -7.58 9.36
N PRO A 33 5.57 -8.57 9.37
CA PRO A 33 5.74 -9.75 8.56
C PRO A 33 5.89 -9.34 7.09
N PRO A 34 6.69 -10.05 6.28
CA PRO A 34 6.76 -9.82 4.84
C PRO A 34 5.35 -9.91 4.26
N CYS A 35 5.11 -9.23 3.14
CA CYS A 35 3.84 -9.32 2.44
C CYS A 35 3.49 -10.80 2.25
N PRO A 36 2.35 -11.30 2.79
CA PRO A 36 2.03 -12.70 2.65
C PRO A 36 1.77 -13.00 1.17
N GLY A 37 2.77 -13.58 0.51
CA GLY A 37 2.73 -13.98 -0.87
C GLY A 37 1.67 -15.07 -1.15
N PRO A 38 1.38 -15.36 -2.41
CA PRO A 38 0.48 -16.44 -2.79
C PRO A 38 1.03 -17.78 -2.29
N VAL A 39 0.15 -18.61 -1.76
CA VAL A 39 0.44 -20.03 -1.57
C VAL A 39 0.43 -20.64 -2.96
N ALA A 40 1.53 -21.21 -3.40
CA ALA A 40 1.76 -21.66 -4.77
C ALA A 40 0.54 -22.40 -5.37
N ALA A 41 -0.13 -21.75 -6.33
CA ALA A 41 -1.09 -22.38 -7.22
C ALA A 41 -0.44 -22.48 -8.60
N LEU A 42 -0.53 -23.65 -9.23
CA LEU A 42 -0.03 -23.82 -10.59
C LEU A 42 -0.85 -22.95 -11.56
N PRO A 43 -0.21 -22.14 -12.43
CA PRO A 43 -0.91 -21.29 -13.36
C PRO A 43 -1.63 -22.12 -14.42
N PRO A 44 -2.83 -21.69 -14.87
CA PRO A 44 -3.42 -22.22 -16.09
C PRO A 44 -2.57 -21.82 -17.30
N ALA A 45 -2.32 -22.74 -18.22
CA ALA A 45 -1.63 -22.46 -19.46
C ALA A 45 -2.41 -21.43 -20.30
N MET A 46 -1.80 -20.29 -20.60
CA MET A 46 -2.41 -19.22 -21.41
C MET A 46 -1.89 -19.25 -22.84
N PRO A 47 -2.74 -18.98 -23.87
CA PRO A 47 -2.28 -18.80 -25.23
C PRO A 47 -1.52 -17.47 -25.37
N ALA A 48 -0.37 -17.52 -26.01
CA ALA A 48 0.46 -16.36 -26.32
C ALA A 48 -0.24 -15.44 -27.33
N ALA A 49 -0.56 -14.21 -26.96
CA ALA A 49 -0.86 -13.13 -27.87
C ALA A 49 -0.56 -11.79 -27.22
N PHE A 50 0.27 -11.06 -27.85
CA PHE A 50 0.89 -9.74 -27.68
C PHE A 50 2.33 -9.81 -27.19
N ASP A 51 3.20 -9.30 -28.07
CA ASP A 51 4.66 -9.24 -27.91
C ASP A 51 5.03 -8.08 -26.95
N VAL A 52 4.56 -8.17 -25.71
CA VAL A 52 5.06 -7.37 -24.60
C VAL A 52 6.21 -8.18 -24.05
N ALA A 53 7.41 -7.61 -23.98
CA ALA A 53 8.58 -8.29 -23.43
C ALA A 53 8.19 -9.04 -22.14
N ALA A 54 8.47 -10.35 -22.13
CA ALA A 54 8.12 -11.21 -21.00
C ALA A 54 8.76 -10.67 -19.72
N LEU A 55 7.99 -10.66 -18.64
CA LEU A 55 8.49 -10.31 -17.31
C LEU A 55 9.33 -11.45 -16.75
N SER A 56 10.41 -11.10 -16.06
CA SER A 56 11.16 -12.07 -15.26
C SER A 56 10.37 -12.42 -13.98
N GLU A 57 10.68 -13.52 -13.33
CA GLU A 57 9.97 -14.06 -12.15
C GLU A 57 9.77 -13.07 -10.99
N ASN A 58 10.65 -12.07 -10.86
CA ASN A 58 10.61 -11.04 -9.84
C ASN A 58 10.14 -9.67 -10.36
N GLU A 59 9.63 -9.58 -11.59
CA GLU A 59 9.19 -8.35 -12.23
C GLU A 59 7.68 -8.22 -12.27
N VAL A 60 7.21 -6.98 -12.12
CA VAL A 60 5.81 -6.60 -12.27
C VAL A 60 5.75 -5.40 -13.20
N ARG A 61 4.81 -5.41 -14.16
CA ARG A 61 4.53 -4.21 -14.96
C ARG A 61 3.34 -3.48 -14.36
N LEU A 62 3.51 -2.17 -14.20
CA LEU A 62 2.46 -1.24 -13.80
C LEU A 62 2.21 -0.28 -14.95
N THR A 63 0.97 -0.21 -15.44
CA THR A 63 0.57 0.72 -16.49
C THR A 63 -0.54 1.60 -16.00
N PHE A 64 -0.35 2.92 -16.02
CA PHE A 64 -1.39 3.88 -15.71
C PHE A 64 -2.32 4.00 -16.92
N ILE A 65 -3.58 3.61 -16.75
CA ILE A 65 -4.58 3.62 -17.82
C ILE A 65 -5.37 4.95 -17.80
N GLY A 66 -5.46 5.59 -16.64
CA GLY A 66 -6.13 6.87 -16.47
C GLY A 66 -6.99 6.91 -15.22
N HIS A 67 -7.29 8.12 -14.74
CA HIS A 67 -8.03 8.39 -13.51
C HIS A 67 -7.44 7.65 -12.30
N ALA A 68 -8.07 6.58 -11.81
CA ALA A 68 -7.56 5.74 -10.73
C ALA A 68 -7.28 4.30 -11.20
N THR A 69 -7.33 4.05 -12.52
CA THR A 69 -7.18 2.72 -13.09
C THR A 69 -5.73 2.46 -13.47
N PHE A 70 -5.15 1.44 -12.87
CA PHE A 70 -3.88 0.83 -13.27
C PHE A 70 -4.12 -0.59 -13.77
N LEU A 71 -3.32 -1.00 -14.74
CA LEU A 71 -3.14 -2.41 -15.10
C LEU A 71 -1.86 -2.90 -14.44
N ILE A 72 -1.98 -3.94 -13.61
CA ILE A 72 -0.88 -4.65 -12.96
C ILE A 72 -0.73 -6.00 -13.65
N GLU A 73 0.45 -6.29 -14.18
CA GLU A 73 0.74 -7.56 -14.85
C GLU A 73 1.82 -8.31 -14.07
N SER A 74 1.51 -9.54 -13.69
CA SER A 74 2.41 -10.42 -12.96
C SER A 74 3.37 -11.19 -13.89
N PRO A 75 4.45 -11.78 -13.37
CA PRO A 75 5.36 -12.62 -14.15
C PRO A 75 4.68 -13.77 -14.90
N HIS A 76 3.67 -14.38 -14.27
CA HIS A 76 2.96 -15.52 -14.85
C HIS A 76 1.71 -15.12 -15.64
N GLY A 77 1.58 -13.83 -15.98
CA GLY A 77 0.56 -13.32 -16.90
C GLY A 77 -0.79 -13.03 -16.26
N VAL A 78 -0.92 -13.02 -14.93
CA VAL A 78 -2.14 -12.54 -14.26
C VAL A 78 -2.23 -11.03 -14.43
N ARG A 79 -3.40 -10.55 -14.84
CA ARG A 79 -3.69 -9.14 -15.11
C ARG A 79 -4.75 -8.64 -14.15
N ILE A 80 -4.45 -7.53 -13.51
CA ILE A 80 -5.34 -6.91 -12.51
C ILE A 80 -5.62 -5.48 -12.95
N ALA A 81 -6.90 -5.08 -13.02
CA ALA A 81 -7.26 -3.69 -13.19
C ALA A 81 -7.82 -3.12 -11.88
N THR A 82 -7.23 -2.01 -11.43
CA THR A 82 -7.69 -1.28 -10.24
C THR A 82 -8.80 -0.30 -10.61
N ASP A 83 -9.74 -0.09 -9.70
CA ASP A 83 -10.90 0.81 -9.86
C ASP A 83 -11.54 0.68 -11.26
N TYR A 84 -11.82 -0.59 -11.61
CA TYR A 84 -12.44 -0.97 -12.87
C TYR A 84 -13.82 -0.33 -13.01
N ASN A 85 -14.04 0.33 -14.13
CA ASN A 85 -15.24 1.11 -14.37
C ASN A 85 -15.59 1.11 -15.86
N ASP A 86 -16.77 1.67 -16.21
CA ASP A 86 -17.27 1.68 -17.59
C ASP A 86 -16.76 2.89 -18.40
N ALA A 87 -16.03 3.83 -17.80
CA ALA A 87 -15.55 5.05 -18.43
C ALA A 87 -14.13 4.92 -19.02
N VAL A 88 -13.33 3.99 -18.49
CA VAL A 88 -11.93 3.80 -18.87
C VAL A 88 -11.78 2.50 -19.69
N ALA A 89 -11.43 2.62 -20.97
CA ALA A 89 -11.20 1.46 -21.81
C ALA A 89 -9.87 0.78 -21.45
N LEU A 90 -9.91 -0.51 -21.14
CA LEU A 90 -8.72 -1.32 -20.92
C LEU A 90 -8.18 -1.88 -22.25
N PRO A 91 -6.86 -1.90 -22.45
CA PRO A 91 -6.24 -2.45 -23.68
C PRO A 91 -6.39 -3.98 -23.77
N ILE A 92 -6.68 -4.63 -22.64
CA ILE A 92 -6.81 -6.07 -22.53
C ILE A 92 -7.79 -6.43 -21.42
N LEU A 93 -8.51 -7.56 -21.57
CA LEU A 93 -9.38 -8.08 -20.52
C LEU A 93 -8.55 -8.54 -19.33
N PRO A 94 -8.80 -8.00 -18.10
CA PRO A 94 -8.10 -8.43 -16.90
C PRO A 94 -8.67 -9.74 -16.34
N ASP A 95 -7.87 -10.46 -15.57
CA ASP A 95 -8.31 -11.63 -14.81
C ASP A 95 -8.99 -11.23 -13.50
N ILE A 96 -8.46 -10.19 -12.86
CA ILE A 96 -8.93 -9.66 -11.58
C ILE A 96 -9.27 -8.19 -11.74
N VAL A 97 -10.35 -7.74 -11.13
CA VAL A 97 -10.66 -6.32 -10.98
C VAL A 97 -10.95 -5.98 -9.53
N THR A 98 -10.51 -4.79 -9.11
CA THR A 98 -10.93 -4.18 -7.85
C THR A 98 -11.79 -2.95 -8.14
N MET A 99 -12.72 -2.63 -7.23
CA MET A 99 -13.66 -1.52 -7.37
C MET A 99 -13.88 -0.84 -6.02
N ASN A 100 -14.15 0.46 -6.05
CA ASN A 100 -14.51 1.27 -4.89
C ASN A 100 -15.84 2.00 -5.12
N HIS A 101 -16.57 2.32 -4.05
CA HIS A 101 -17.97 2.77 -4.15
C HIS A 101 -18.14 4.28 -4.32
N ALA A 102 -17.07 5.08 -4.25
CA ALA A 102 -17.18 6.55 -4.21
C ALA A 102 -17.95 7.15 -5.39
N HIS A 103 -17.61 6.76 -6.63
CA HIS A 103 -18.21 7.27 -7.88
C HIS A 103 -18.23 6.19 -8.96
N PRO A 104 -19.10 6.33 -10.00
CA PRO A 104 -19.13 5.41 -11.14
C PRO A 104 -17.82 5.32 -11.93
N THR A 105 -16.86 6.23 -11.71
CA THR A 105 -15.51 6.16 -12.27
C THR A 105 -14.57 5.23 -11.49
N HIS A 106 -15.05 4.58 -10.43
CA HIS A 106 -14.31 3.62 -9.60
C HIS A 106 -14.95 2.23 -9.57
N TYR A 107 -16.10 2.05 -10.19
CA TYR A 107 -16.78 0.76 -10.28
C TYR A 107 -17.60 0.61 -11.56
N SER A 108 -17.91 -0.63 -11.90
CA SER A 108 -18.91 -1.02 -12.89
C SER A 108 -20.00 -1.86 -12.22
N ASN A 109 -21.26 -1.62 -12.61
CA ASN A 109 -22.36 -2.49 -12.25
C ASN A 109 -22.46 -3.71 -13.18
N HIS A 110 -21.76 -3.66 -14.34
CA HIS A 110 -21.81 -4.67 -15.38
C HIS A 110 -20.41 -5.06 -15.82
N PRO A 111 -19.56 -5.61 -14.89
CA PRO A 111 -18.22 -6.03 -15.24
C PRO A 111 -18.29 -7.09 -16.36
N ASP A 112 -17.31 -7.07 -17.25
CA ASP A 112 -17.24 -8.05 -18.34
C ASP A 112 -17.27 -9.48 -17.78
N PRO A 113 -18.17 -10.35 -18.29
CA PRO A 113 -18.32 -11.72 -17.79
C PRO A 113 -17.09 -12.61 -18.01
N GLY A 114 -16.13 -12.18 -18.81
CA GLY A 114 -14.83 -12.84 -18.99
C GLY A 114 -13.88 -12.66 -17.81
N ILE A 115 -14.10 -11.64 -16.96
CA ILE A 115 -13.29 -11.39 -15.75
C ILE A 115 -13.51 -12.55 -14.75
N LYS A 116 -12.41 -13.08 -14.22
CA LYS A 116 -12.44 -14.27 -13.35
C LYS A 116 -12.73 -13.90 -11.90
N VAL A 117 -12.23 -12.76 -11.43
CA VAL A 117 -12.34 -12.33 -10.04
C VAL A 117 -12.75 -10.86 -9.98
N VAL A 118 -13.90 -10.58 -9.40
CA VAL A 118 -14.44 -9.22 -9.18
C VAL A 118 -14.44 -8.93 -7.68
N LEU A 119 -13.62 -7.97 -7.24
CA LEU A 119 -13.46 -7.60 -5.85
C LEU A 119 -14.03 -6.19 -5.59
N ARG A 120 -15.25 -6.14 -5.08
CA ARG A 120 -15.84 -4.89 -4.59
C ARG A 120 -15.30 -4.56 -3.22
N GLY A 121 -14.79 -3.34 -3.04
CA GLY A 121 -14.24 -2.83 -1.79
C GLY A 121 -15.31 -2.46 -0.75
N TRP A 122 -16.57 -2.76 -1.00
CA TRP A 122 -17.73 -2.51 -0.12
C TRP A 122 -18.68 -3.71 -0.11
N ASN A 123 -19.56 -3.74 0.87
CA ASN A 123 -20.71 -4.64 0.92
C ASN A 123 -22.00 -3.81 0.88
N ASP A 124 -23.01 -4.32 0.19
CA ASP A 124 -24.29 -3.63 -0.01
C ASP A 124 -25.09 -3.43 1.30
N ASP A 125 -24.79 -4.22 2.34
CA ASP A 125 -25.39 -4.11 3.67
C ASP A 125 -24.66 -3.07 4.58
N GLY A 126 -23.64 -2.37 4.06
CA GLY A 126 -22.85 -1.38 4.80
C GLY A 126 -21.88 -1.98 5.82
N SER A 127 -21.72 -3.30 5.87
CA SER A 127 -20.68 -3.94 6.66
C SER A 127 -19.28 -3.79 6.02
N PRO A 128 -18.18 -3.89 6.78
CA PRO A 128 -16.85 -3.82 6.20
C PRO A 128 -16.62 -4.98 5.22
N ALA A 129 -16.20 -4.66 4.02
CA ALA A 129 -15.79 -5.68 3.06
C ALA A 129 -14.46 -6.31 3.50
N VAL A 130 -14.41 -7.63 3.55
CA VAL A 130 -13.18 -8.40 3.79
C VAL A 130 -12.91 -9.25 2.56
N ARG A 131 -11.85 -8.95 1.87
CA ARG A 131 -11.40 -9.64 0.65
C ARG A 131 -10.00 -10.17 0.89
N ASP A 132 -9.79 -11.43 0.59
CA ASP A 132 -8.48 -12.09 0.63
C ASP A 132 -8.52 -13.25 -0.35
N VAL A 133 -8.00 -13.03 -1.55
CA VAL A 133 -8.11 -13.95 -2.68
C VAL A 133 -6.74 -14.18 -3.28
N ALA A 134 -6.38 -15.44 -3.51
CA ALA A 134 -5.24 -15.84 -4.30
C ALA A 134 -5.71 -16.29 -5.69
N TYR A 135 -5.04 -15.84 -6.73
CA TYR A 135 -5.29 -16.24 -8.12
C TYR A 135 -3.95 -16.25 -8.87
N GLY A 136 -3.58 -17.41 -9.42
CA GLY A 136 -2.26 -17.57 -10.03
C GLY A 136 -1.13 -17.25 -9.04
N ASP A 137 -0.24 -16.38 -9.45
CA ASP A 137 0.90 -15.89 -8.66
C ASP A 137 0.62 -14.58 -7.89
N VAL A 138 -0.66 -14.23 -7.73
CA VAL A 138 -1.09 -13.00 -7.07
C VAL A 138 -1.98 -13.29 -5.88
N ARG A 139 -1.82 -12.52 -4.80
CA ARG A 139 -2.81 -12.44 -3.71
C ARG A 139 -3.30 -11.01 -3.58
N VAL A 140 -4.62 -10.84 -3.53
CA VAL A 140 -5.26 -9.54 -3.33
C VAL A 140 -6.03 -9.55 -2.03
N ARG A 141 -5.78 -8.56 -1.17
CA ARG A 141 -6.55 -8.32 0.04
C ARG A 141 -6.90 -6.84 0.17
N ASN A 142 -7.80 -6.50 1.07
CA ASN A 142 -8.18 -5.11 1.30
C ASN A 142 -8.18 -4.72 2.78
N VAL A 143 -8.14 -3.41 3.00
CA VAL A 143 -8.42 -2.76 4.29
C VAL A 143 -9.53 -1.74 4.06
N PRO A 144 -10.73 -1.91 4.67
CA PRO A 144 -11.84 -0.98 4.50
C PRO A 144 -11.51 0.40 5.07
N THR A 145 -11.92 1.44 4.35
CA THR A 145 -11.85 2.83 4.77
C THR A 145 -13.18 3.54 4.48
N ASN A 146 -13.37 4.71 5.06
CA ASN A 146 -14.59 5.48 4.86
C ASN A 146 -14.44 6.47 3.71
N ILE A 147 -15.56 6.93 3.17
CA ILE A 147 -15.63 8.07 2.26
C ILE A 147 -16.45 9.19 2.89
N ARG A 148 -16.32 10.41 2.37
CA ARG A 148 -17.24 11.50 2.66
C ARG A 148 -18.52 11.26 1.85
N ASP A 149 -19.68 11.45 2.48
CA ASP A 149 -20.93 11.46 1.75
C ASP A 149 -21.19 12.85 1.10
N GLY A 150 -22.17 12.89 0.19
CA GLY A 150 -22.53 14.13 -0.52
C GLY A 150 -23.11 15.25 0.36
N ALA A 151 -23.46 14.96 1.61
CA ALA A 151 -23.97 15.91 2.59
C ALA A 151 -22.89 16.41 3.58
N GLY A 152 -21.63 15.98 3.41
CA GLY A 152 -20.51 16.32 4.28
C GLY A 152 -20.37 15.43 5.50
N GLY A 153 -21.13 14.35 5.58
CA GLY A 153 -21.00 13.29 6.57
C GLY A 153 -19.96 12.23 6.18
N THR A 154 -20.10 11.05 6.77
CA THR A 154 -19.21 9.91 6.53
C THR A 154 -20.03 8.68 6.13
N GLU A 155 -19.77 8.17 4.93
CA GLU A 155 -20.18 6.82 4.54
C GLU A 155 -19.13 5.83 5.00
N ARG A 156 -19.54 4.90 5.86
CA ARG A 156 -18.64 3.87 6.38
C ARG A 156 -18.35 2.83 5.31
N TYR A 157 -17.07 2.47 5.20
CA TYR A 157 -16.60 1.37 4.35
C TYR A 157 -16.92 1.52 2.86
N GLY A 158 -17.16 2.75 2.38
CA GLY A 158 -17.38 3.04 0.97
C GLY A 158 -16.11 3.00 0.11
N ASN A 159 -14.93 2.89 0.74
CA ASN A 159 -13.64 2.70 0.08
C ASN A 159 -12.90 1.53 0.70
N SER A 160 -11.99 0.95 -0.07
CA SER A 160 -11.00 -0.02 0.39
C SER A 160 -9.63 0.33 -0.14
N VAL A 161 -8.64 0.25 0.73
CA VAL A 161 -7.24 0.16 0.32
C VAL A 161 -6.99 -1.27 -0.12
N PHE A 162 -6.68 -1.49 -1.39
CA PHE A 162 -6.33 -2.80 -1.92
C PHE A 162 -4.82 -3.03 -1.88
N ILE A 163 -4.42 -4.23 -1.47
CA ILE A 163 -3.03 -4.66 -1.35
C ILE A 163 -2.82 -5.87 -2.24
N PHE A 164 -1.90 -5.74 -3.19
CA PHE A 164 -1.52 -6.77 -4.14
C PHE A 164 -0.15 -7.32 -3.77
N ALA A 165 -0.09 -8.60 -3.40
CA ALA A 165 1.16 -9.32 -3.22
C ALA A 165 1.49 -10.05 -4.51
N VAL A 166 2.55 -9.62 -5.21
CA VAL A 166 2.96 -10.18 -6.49
C VAL A 166 4.48 -10.03 -6.66
N ALA A 167 5.16 -11.07 -7.15
CA ALA A 167 6.62 -11.08 -7.35
C ALA A 167 7.41 -10.53 -6.14
N SER A 168 7.04 -10.96 -4.93
CA SER A 168 7.58 -10.48 -3.65
C SER A 168 7.34 -9.00 -3.30
N LEU A 169 6.63 -8.24 -4.13
CA LEU A 169 6.27 -6.84 -3.90
C LEU A 169 4.92 -6.73 -3.18
N CYS A 170 4.81 -5.76 -2.26
CA CYS A 170 3.56 -5.26 -1.73
C CYS A 170 3.18 -3.97 -2.46
N ILE A 171 2.21 -4.04 -3.35
CA ILE A 171 1.69 -2.91 -4.11
C ILE A 171 0.35 -2.52 -3.50
N VAL A 172 0.18 -1.24 -3.18
CA VAL A 172 -1.01 -0.72 -2.52
C VAL A 172 -1.71 0.29 -3.42
N HIS A 173 -3.02 0.15 -3.54
CA HIS A 173 -3.89 1.12 -4.21
C HIS A 173 -4.82 1.74 -3.17
N LEU A 174 -4.74 3.05 -2.97
CA LEU A 174 -5.49 3.75 -1.93
C LEU A 174 -6.97 3.97 -2.29
N GLY A 175 -7.35 3.67 -3.54
CA GLY A 175 -8.70 3.91 -4.03
C GLY A 175 -9.06 5.40 -3.98
N HIS A 176 -10.28 5.68 -3.55
CA HIS A 176 -10.80 7.04 -3.34
C HIS A 176 -10.70 7.43 -1.85
N LEU A 177 -9.49 7.44 -1.30
CA LEU A 177 -9.24 7.70 0.11
C LEU A 177 -9.64 9.12 0.51
N HIS A 178 -10.45 9.26 1.58
CA HIS A 178 -10.96 10.55 2.06
C HIS A 178 -10.42 10.98 3.43
N HIS A 179 -9.77 10.09 4.15
CA HIS A 179 -9.29 10.32 5.51
C HIS A 179 -7.87 9.81 5.66
N THR A 180 -7.11 10.37 6.60
CA THR A 180 -5.84 9.79 7.01
C THR A 180 -6.04 8.39 7.60
N LEU A 181 -5.03 7.54 7.47
CA LEU A 181 -5.10 6.15 7.94
C LEU A 181 -4.88 6.08 9.45
N THR A 182 -5.72 5.30 10.14
CA THR A 182 -5.53 5.02 11.56
C THR A 182 -4.34 4.07 11.79
N PRO A 183 -3.77 4.02 13.02
CA PRO A 183 -2.72 3.05 13.36
C PRO A 183 -3.13 1.61 13.06
N GLU A 184 -4.39 1.24 13.29
CA GLU A 184 -4.93 -0.10 13.04
C GLU A 184 -4.99 -0.38 11.53
N GLN A 185 -5.40 0.61 10.72
CA GLN A 185 -5.41 0.48 9.26
C GLN A 185 -3.99 0.37 8.70
N LEU A 186 -3.04 1.18 9.20
CA LEU A 186 -1.63 1.08 8.82
C LEU A 186 -1.06 -0.29 9.19
N ALA A 187 -1.36 -0.81 10.38
CA ALA A 187 -0.94 -2.14 10.79
C ALA A 187 -1.57 -3.25 9.92
N ALA A 188 -2.84 -3.09 9.54
CA ALA A 188 -3.54 -4.04 8.66
C ALA A 188 -3.02 -3.99 7.22
N ILE A 189 -2.62 -2.82 6.70
CA ILE A 189 -1.97 -2.69 5.40
C ILE A 189 -0.60 -3.38 5.43
N GLY A 190 0.19 -3.13 6.47
CA GLY A 190 1.52 -3.71 6.63
C GLY A 190 2.59 -3.03 5.77
N PRO A 191 3.68 -3.74 5.40
CA PRO A 191 4.76 -3.17 4.60
C PRO A 191 4.28 -2.82 3.20
N VAL A 192 4.79 -1.69 2.65
CA VAL A 192 4.42 -1.18 1.34
C VAL A 192 5.69 -0.90 0.53
N ASP A 193 5.79 -1.51 -0.64
CA ASP A 193 6.88 -1.25 -1.59
C ASP A 193 6.50 -0.15 -2.59
N VAL A 194 5.26 -0.22 -3.08
CA VAL A 194 4.70 0.72 -4.07
C VAL A 194 3.31 1.15 -3.60
N VAL A 195 3.01 2.44 -3.72
CA VAL A 195 1.67 2.98 -3.45
C VAL A 195 1.15 3.80 -4.61
N MET A 196 -0.08 3.53 -5.02
CA MET A 196 -0.87 4.34 -5.96
C MET A 196 -1.78 5.25 -5.15
N ALA A 197 -1.60 6.56 -5.25
CA ALA A 197 -2.20 7.54 -4.36
C ALA A 197 -2.95 8.64 -5.11
N PRO A 198 -4.20 8.98 -4.70
CA PRO A 198 -4.92 10.11 -5.26
C PRO A 198 -4.16 11.43 -5.05
N ALA A 199 -4.16 12.28 -6.06
CA ALA A 199 -3.40 13.53 -6.08
C ALA A 199 -4.23 14.76 -6.44
N ASP A 200 -5.57 14.66 -6.42
CA ASP A 200 -6.47 15.77 -6.73
C ASP A 200 -6.67 16.75 -5.56
N GLY A 201 -6.67 16.26 -4.32
CA GLY A 201 -6.79 17.08 -3.10
C GLY A 201 -8.14 17.76 -2.89
N ILE A 202 -9.16 17.43 -3.67
CA ILE A 202 -10.49 18.06 -3.64
C ILE A 202 -11.58 17.00 -3.45
N TYR A 203 -11.66 16.05 -4.35
CA TYR A 203 -12.66 14.98 -4.30
C TYR A 203 -12.22 13.85 -3.35
N THR A 204 -10.91 13.62 -3.25
CA THR A 204 -10.30 12.68 -2.30
C THR A 204 -9.80 13.42 -1.04
N LEU A 205 -8.89 12.82 -0.29
CA LEU A 205 -8.20 13.47 0.83
C LEU A 205 -7.45 14.71 0.33
N ASP A 206 -7.46 15.79 1.12
CA ASP A 206 -6.69 16.98 0.81
C ASP A 206 -5.19 16.67 0.68
N LEU A 207 -4.47 17.52 -0.04
CA LEU A 207 -3.07 17.25 -0.39
C LEU A 207 -2.16 17.13 0.83
N ALA A 208 -2.40 17.91 1.90
CA ALA A 208 -1.59 17.84 3.11
C ALA A 208 -1.79 16.51 3.84
N GLY A 209 -3.03 16.08 3.98
CA GLY A 209 -3.38 14.76 4.54
C GLY A 209 -2.84 13.61 3.68
N MET A 210 -2.84 13.75 2.34
CA MET A 210 -2.24 12.74 1.47
C MET A 210 -0.72 12.64 1.67
N ILE A 211 -0.01 13.75 1.82
CA ILE A 211 1.42 13.73 2.17
C ILE A 211 1.65 13.00 3.51
N GLU A 212 0.81 13.25 4.53
CA GLU A 212 0.87 12.54 5.81
C GLU A 212 0.67 11.01 5.65
N VAL A 213 -0.31 10.61 4.84
CA VAL A 213 -0.55 9.18 4.53
C VAL A 213 0.68 8.56 3.87
N LEU A 214 1.25 9.21 2.85
CA LEU A 214 2.43 8.71 2.15
C LEU A 214 3.66 8.61 3.07
N GLN A 215 3.87 9.58 3.96
CA GLN A 215 4.90 9.53 5.00
C GLN A 215 4.71 8.35 5.96
N SER A 216 3.46 8.05 6.31
CA SER A 216 3.12 6.96 7.22
C SER A 216 3.33 5.58 6.58
N LEU A 217 3.00 5.43 5.30
CA LEU A 217 3.16 4.19 4.54
C LEU A 217 4.62 3.86 4.21
N LYS A 218 5.48 4.88 4.07
CA LYS A 218 6.92 4.73 3.79
C LYS A 218 7.24 3.90 2.55
N ALA A 219 6.36 3.93 1.55
CA ALA A 219 6.58 3.24 0.30
C ALA A 219 7.83 3.73 -0.41
N ARG A 220 8.58 2.84 -1.04
CA ARG A 220 9.79 3.21 -1.82
C ARG A 220 9.43 3.86 -3.15
N LEU A 221 8.28 3.53 -3.74
CA LEU A 221 7.78 4.11 -4.97
C LEU A 221 6.35 4.59 -4.78
N MET A 222 6.08 5.83 -5.14
CA MET A 222 4.76 6.47 -5.04
C MET A 222 4.29 6.90 -6.41
N LEU A 223 3.15 6.40 -6.85
CA LEU A 223 2.55 6.67 -8.15
C LEU A 223 1.30 7.54 -7.95
N PRO A 224 1.33 8.84 -8.32
CA PRO A 224 0.15 9.67 -8.25
C PRO A 224 -0.89 9.26 -9.29
N MET A 225 -2.15 9.28 -8.88
CA MET A 225 -3.33 9.01 -9.69
C MET A 225 -4.45 9.99 -9.36
N HIS A 226 -5.61 9.85 -9.99
CA HIS A 226 -6.82 10.62 -9.66
C HIS A 226 -6.55 12.13 -9.67
N PHE A 227 -5.88 12.64 -10.68
CA PHE A 227 -5.66 14.05 -10.89
C PHE A 227 -6.36 14.53 -12.16
N PHE A 228 -6.88 15.77 -12.12
CA PHE A 228 -7.61 16.36 -13.23
C PHE A 228 -6.71 17.38 -13.93
N GLY A 229 -6.03 16.90 -14.99
CA GLY A 229 -5.14 17.70 -15.81
C GLY A 229 -3.81 18.07 -15.12
N ALA A 230 -2.96 18.76 -15.89
CA ALA A 230 -1.60 19.09 -15.46
C ALA A 230 -1.55 20.02 -14.23
N PHE A 231 -2.53 20.90 -14.06
CA PHE A 231 -2.55 21.85 -12.96
C PHE A 231 -2.74 21.15 -11.61
N GLY A 232 -3.74 20.26 -11.50
CA GLY A 232 -3.97 19.49 -10.26
C GLY A 232 -2.75 18.64 -9.87
N LEU A 233 -2.16 17.93 -10.84
CA LEU A 233 -0.94 17.17 -10.61
C LEU A 233 0.19 18.08 -10.12
N GLN A 234 0.41 19.26 -10.72
CA GLN A 234 1.49 20.16 -10.31
C GLN A 234 1.32 20.68 -8.87
N GLN A 235 0.10 20.87 -8.39
CA GLN A 235 -0.15 21.24 -6.99
C GLN A 235 0.35 20.14 -6.04
N PHE A 236 -0.02 18.88 -6.30
CA PHE A 236 0.49 17.74 -5.54
C PHE A 236 2.02 17.65 -5.61
N LEU A 237 2.60 17.71 -6.82
CA LEU A 237 4.05 17.59 -7.00
C LEU A 237 4.82 18.73 -6.33
N SER A 238 4.24 19.93 -6.23
CA SER A 238 4.87 21.04 -5.52
C SER A 238 5.04 20.75 -4.03
N LEU A 239 4.05 20.13 -3.40
CA LEU A 239 4.15 19.68 -2.00
C LEU A 239 5.06 18.47 -1.87
N ALA A 240 4.93 17.50 -2.75
CA ALA A 240 5.72 16.26 -2.71
C ALA A 240 7.24 16.52 -2.81
N ARG A 241 7.66 17.49 -3.61
CA ARG A 241 9.09 17.87 -3.77
C ARG A 241 9.76 18.38 -2.49
N ALA A 242 8.97 18.85 -1.51
CA ALA A 242 9.51 19.21 -0.20
C ALA A 242 9.95 17.98 0.63
N HIS A 243 9.51 16.80 0.26
CA HIS A 243 9.71 15.56 1.03
C HIS A 243 10.47 14.49 0.25
N TRP A 244 10.29 14.41 -1.10
CA TRP A 244 10.80 13.32 -1.92
C TRP A 244 11.29 13.80 -3.29
N PRO A 245 12.24 13.10 -3.90
CA PRO A 245 12.53 13.20 -5.33
C PRO A 245 11.25 12.94 -6.15
N VAL A 246 11.10 13.70 -7.24
CA VAL A 246 9.99 13.53 -8.19
C VAL A 246 10.58 13.27 -9.57
N GLU A 247 10.20 12.15 -10.15
CA GLU A 247 10.60 11.72 -11.48
C GLU A 247 9.37 11.61 -12.39
N ILE A 248 9.57 11.82 -13.67
CA ILE A 248 8.53 11.66 -14.71
C ILE A 248 8.97 10.55 -15.64
N ASN A 249 8.18 9.49 -15.70
CA ASN A 249 8.45 8.39 -16.63
C ASN A 249 8.09 8.82 -18.06
N PRO A 250 8.84 8.42 -19.08
CA PRO A 250 8.54 8.80 -20.47
C PRO A 250 7.31 8.08 -21.04
N THR A 251 6.88 6.97 -20.44
CA THR A 251 5.76 6.14 -20.88
C THR A 251 4.75 5.91 -19.75
N PRO A 252 3.49 5.57 -20.05
CA PRO A 252 2.50 5.24 -19.02
C PRO A 252 2.80 3.94 -18.28
N SER A 253 3.85 3.23 -18.63
CA SER A 253 4.16 1.90 -18.10
C SER A 253 5.57 1.85 -17.52
N VAL A 254 5.73 1.16 -16.39
CA VAL A 254 7.01 0.89 -15.74
C VAL A 254 7.10 -0.57 -15.34
N VAL A 255 8.26 -1.19 -15.51
CA VAL A 255 8.58 -2.53 -14.99
C VAL A 255 9.40 -2.36 -13.71
N ILE A 256 8.91 -2.92 -12.63
CA ILE A 256 9.51 -2.84 -11.31
C ILE A 256 9.92 -4.23 -10.80
N ALA A 257 10.93 -4.25 -9.96
CA ALA A 257 11.35 -5.41 -9.16
C ALA A 257 11.81 -4.90 -7.80
N ARG A 258 11.67 -5.69 -6.75
CA ARG A 258 12.02 -5.27 -5.37
C ARG A 258 13.44 -4.72 -5.24
N GLU A 259 14.39 -5.37 -5.86
CA GLU A 259 15.81 -5.01 -5.84
C GLU A 259 16.14 -3.76 -6.68
N ARG A 260 15.25 -3.37 -7.59
CA ARG A 260 15.41 -2.17 -8.45
C ARG A 260 14.57 -0.99 -8.01
N LEU A 261 13.82 -1.12 -6.92
CA LEU A 261 13.11 0.01 -6.33
C LEU A 261 14.11 1.09 -5.88
N PRO A 262 13.75 2.38 -5.94
CA PRO A 262 14.60 3.47 -5.48
C PRO A 262 15.16 3.21 -4.07
N PRO A 263 16.39 3.56 -3.76
CA PRO A 263 16.98 3.37 -2.42
C PRO A 263 16.29 4.22 -1.34
N SER A 264 15.63 5.29 -1.73
CA SER A 264 14.81 6.17 -0.88
C SER A 264 13.42 6.38 -1.51
N PRO A 265 12.40 6.72 -0.71
CA PRO A 265 11.07 7.04 -1.22
C PRO A 265 11.12 8.05 -2.36
N THR A 266 10.48 7.73 -3.48
CA THR A 266 10.47 8.54 -4.70
C THR A 266 9.07 8.59 -5.29
N VAL A 267 8.65 9.77 -5.73
CA VAL A 267 7.41 9.94 -6.52
C VAL A 267 7.75 9.75 -8.00
N LEU A 268 7.11 8.80 -8.64
CA LEU A 268 7.23 8.55 -10.08
C LEU A 268 5.89 8.84 -10.77
N VAL A 269 5.87 9.84 -11.62
CA VAL A 269 4.69 10.17 -12.43
C VAL A 269 4.70 9.33 -13.69
N LEU A 270 3.65 8.55 -13.89
CA LEU A 270 3.36 7.90 -15.17
C LEU A 270 2.43 8.82 -15.96
N PRO A 271 2.75 9.18 -17.22
CA PRO A 271 1.86 10.01 -18.03
C PRO A 271 0.55 9.24 -18.28
N GLY A 272 -0.57 9.95 -18.18
CA GLY A 272 -1.86 9.44 -18.60
C GLY A 272 -1.98 9.40 -20.15
N PRO A 273 -3.01 8.68 -20.66
CA PRO A 273 -3.36 8.71 -22.06
C PRO A 273 -3.84 10.09 -22.52
#